data_fda453c58bce37235aa1dae46bbf2541
#
_entry.id   fda453c58bce37235aa1dae46bbf2541
#
_cell.length_a   1.000
_cell.length_b   1.000
_cell.length_c   1.000
_cell.angle_alpha   90.00
_cell.angle_beta   90.00
_cell.angle_gamma   90.00
#
_symmetry.space_group_name_H-M   'P 1'
#
loop_
_entity.id
_entity.type
_entity.pdbx_description
1 polymer ?
#
loop_
_entity_poly.entity_id
_entity_poly.type
_entity_poly.pdbx_seq_one_letter_code
_entity_poly.pdbx_strand_id
1 'polypeptide(L)'
;MSGGGMAARRRWLRAGIAVFAGSAALIGGFAVLGPVNGSGGTGGSNSTTSGDGTADSPAPITGGSLAQSIAQTQRHLRAVPGDWPSWAALGAAYVQQARLTADPTYYPKAEGALARSLALHPQGNSLALTSQATLAAGRHDFTGALRLADAALAIDPYSATGYGIKGDALVELGQYPQAGQAFSKMDDLRPGLDSFSRLSYLAELHGDLPTAQRDLQLALQTAPSPADAGFALYYLGELAWNSGDLATAAQRYDQGMRSDPSYLPLLEGRAKVEAARGQRAAALRDFQQLVDRLPQPQYVIEYGDYLTSLHRTADAQAQYALVRTEEQLFRTQGVNVDLELALFDADHGATGRALTEATTEVHRRQSILVEDAYAWALHMTGHDNAALVYADRALSLGMRNASMYYHRGVIEAALGRTQQAIADLHTALAINPHFSFLAAPRAANLLQRLTHSPMP
;
A
#
# COMPACT_ATOMS: atom_id res chain seq x y z
N MET A 1 -17.21 16.36 -45.96
CA MET A 1 -17.62 16.53 -44.56
C MET A 1 -17.00 15.38 -43.78
N SER A 2 -15.77 15.54 -43.27
CA SER A 2 -15.09 14.56 -42.40
C SER A 2 -13.89 15.27 -41.77
N GLY A 3 -14.11 15.92 -40.63
CA GLY A 3 -13.08 16.69 -39.92
C GLY A 3 -13.20 16.65 -38.39
N GLY A 4 -13.93 15.69 -37.82
CA GLY A 4 -14.20 15.63 -36.39
C GLY A 4 -13.49 14.51 -35.59
N GLY A 5 -12.80 13.59 -36.25
CA GLY A 5 -12.29 12.36 -35.60
C GLY A 5 -10.85 12.40 -35.09
N MET A 6 -10.05 13.38 -35.48
CA MET A 6 -8.61 13.42 -35.11
C MET A 6 -8.28 14.32 -33.90
N ALA A 7 -9.14 15.24 -33.55
CA ALA A 7 -8.92 16.13 -32.41
C ALA A 7 -9.24 15.46 -31.05
N ALA A 8 -10.16 14.51 -31.04
CA ALA A 8 -10.51 13.75 -29.83
C ALA A 8 -9.40 12.75 -29.43
N ARG A 9 -8.76 12.10 -30.41
CA ARG A 9 -7.65 11.15 -30.16
C ARG A 9 -6.37 11.81 -29.60
N ARG A 10 -6.12 13.10 -29.87
CA ARG A 10 -4.95 13.82 -29.33
C ARG A 10 -5.12 14.35 -27.92
N ARG A 11 -6.34 14.43 -27.38
CA ARG A 11 -6.59 14.82 -25.98
C ARG A 11 -6.39 13.66 -25.01
N TRP A 12 -6.60 12.43 -25.43
CA TRP A 12 -6.40 11.23 -24.61
C TRP A 12 -4.92 10.85 -24.44
N LEU A 13 -4.04 11.27 -25.33
CA LEU A 13 -2.60 10.99 -25.26
C LEU A 13 -1.80 11.93 -24.31
N ARG A 14 -2.45 12.92 -23.68
CA ARG A 14 -1.80 13.85 -22.73
C ARG A 14 -2.30 13.73 -21.27
N ALA A 15 -3.24 12.85 -21.00
CA ALA A 15 -3.80 12.61 -19.66
C ALA A 15 -3.40 11.25 -19.07
N GLY A 16 -2.50 10.52 -19.68
CA GLY A 16 -2.22 9.13 -19.35
C GLY A 16 -0.81 8.88 -18.86
N ILE A 17 -0.31 9.56 -17.86
CA ILE A 17 0.89 9.12 -17.13
C ILE A 17 0.76 9.60 -15.69
N ALA A 18 0.03 8.88 -14.88
CA ALA A 18 0.11 8.95 -13.42
C ALA A 18 -0.13 7.53 -12.90
N VAL A 19 0.92 6.86 -12.53
CA VAL A 19 0.89 5.44 -12.18
C VAL A 19 1.79 5.15 -10.99
N PHE A 20 1.25 4.48 -10.06
CA PHE A 20 1.74 3.58 -9.00
C PHE A 20 2.84 3.97 -8.00
N ALA A 21 2.50 3.99 -6.77
CA ALA A 21 3.24 3.43 -5.65
C ALA A 21 2.27 3.15 -4.50
N GLY A 22 2.07 1.91 -4.17
CA GLY A 22 1.26 1.51 -3.03
C GLY A 22 0.46 0.24 -3.26
N SER A 23 1.10 -0.82 -3.69
CA SER A 23 0.43 -2.08 -3.94
C SER A 23 0.54 -3.01 -2.74
N ALA A 24 -0.02 -2.64 -1.62
CA ALA A 24 -0.28 -3.57 -0.55
C ALA A 24 -1.69 -3.38 0.05
N ALA A 25 -2.53 -2.57 -0.60
CA ALA A 25 -3.82 -2.18 -0.07
C ALA A 25 -4.97 -3.15 -0.36
N LEU A 26 -4.80 -4.14 -1.23
CA LEU A 26 -5.87 -5.11 -1.51
C LEU A 26 -6.14 -6.07 -0.34
N ILE A 27 -5.20 -6.21 0.60
CA ILE A 27 -5.33 -7.09 1.77
C ILE A 27 -4.59 -6.48 2.97
N GLY A 28 -4.87 -5.24 3.34
CA GLY A 28 -4.43 -4.70 4.64
C GLY A 28 -2.94 -4.81 4.95
N GLY A 29 -2.05 -4.69 3.98
CA GLY A 29 -0.61 -4.75 4.19
C GLY A 29 0.10 -3.55 3.60
N PHE A 30 0.67 -2.69 4.43
CA PHE A 30 1.41 -1.52 4.02
C PHE A 30 2.83 -1.55 4.54
N ALA A 31 3.79 -1.45 3.62
CA ALA A 31 5.03 -0.78 3.96
C ALA A 31 4.71 0.72 4.12
N VAL A 32 4.51 1.16 5.34
CA VAL A 32 4.28 2.58 5.65
C VAL A 32 5.61 3.30 5.53
N LEU A 33 5.91 3.74 4.32
CA LEU A 33 7.02 4.65 4.11
C LEU A 33 6.50 6.08 4.36
N GLY A 34 6.63 6.55 5.59
CA GLY A 34 6.37 7.94 5.95
C GLY A 34 7.21 8.93 5.14
N PRO A 35 6.86 10.22 5.12
CA PRO A 35 7.65 11.22 4.42
C PRO A 35 9.07 11.25 4.97
N VAL A 36 10.06 11.14 4.07
CA VAL A 36 11.48 11.27 4.44
C VAL A 36 11.77 12.76 4.64
N ASN A 37 11.58 13.25 5.86
CA ASN A 37 12.08 14.56 6.24
C ASN A 37 13.59 14.45 6.51
N GLY A 38 14.40 14.83 5.53
CA GLY A 38 15.83 15.00 5.71
C GLY A 38 16.12 16.25 6.55
N SER A 39 16.19 16.11 7.87
CA SER A 39 16.80 17.11 8.73
C SER A 39 18.24 16.73 9.00
N GLY A 40 19.15 17.19 8.12
CA GLY A 40 20.58 17.23 8.42
C GLY A 40 20.85 18.34 9.44
N GLY A 41 21.09 17.96 10.70
CA GLY A 41 21.59 18.87 11.72
C GLY A 41 23.04 19.24 11.44
N THR A 42 23.30 20.49 11.08
CA THR A 42 24.63 21.10 11.22
C THR A 42 24.58 22.05 12.40
N GLY A 43 25.29 21.70 13.48
CA GLY A 43 25.57 22.62 14.56
C GLY A 43 26.54 23.74 14.11
N GLY A 44 26.31 24.94 14.64
CA GLY A 44 27.31 26.03 14.49
C GLY A 44 26.79 27.40 14.92
N SER A 45 27.11 27.74 16.16
CA SER A 45 27.45 29.08 16.70
C SER A 45 26.45 30.24 16.67
N ASN A 46 26.28 30.77 17.88
CA ASN A 46 25.68 32.01 18.34
C ASN A 46 25.97 33.25 17.48
N SER A 47 24.94 34.02 17.20
CA SER A 47 25.01 35.48 17.29
C SER A 47 23.62 36.04 17.58
N THR A 48 23.52 36.77 18.70
CA THR A 48 22.39 37.56 19.15
C THR A 48 22.14 38.74 18.22
N THR A 49 20.96 38.86 17.65
CA THR A 49 20.34 40.15 17.32
C THR A 49 18.85 40.01 17.36
N SER A 50 18.22 40.87 18.18
CA SER A 50 16.78 41.05 18.32
C SER A 50 16.20 41.58 17.02
N GLY A 51 15.17 40.95 16.47
CA GLY A 51 14.41 41.40 15.31
C GLY A 51 13.11 40.63 15.26
N ASP A 52 12.02 41.35 15.51
CA ASP A 52 10.63 40.94 15.41
C ASP A 52 10.39 40.40 13.99
N GLY A 53 10.11 39.12 13.85
CA GLY A 53 9.87 38.47 12.55
C GLY A 53 9.07 37.19 12.79
N THR A 54 7.79 37.24 12.40
CA THR A 54 6.88 36.10 12.30
C THR A 54 7.60 34.92 11.65
N ALA A 55 7.85 33.86 12.43
CA ALA A 55 8.42 32.61 11.95
C ALA A 55 7.47 32.00 10.92
N ASP A 56 7.89 32.07 9.67
CA ASP A 56 7.24 31.38 8.55
C ASP A 56 7.41 29.86 8.78
N SER A 57 6.36 29.22 9.24
CA SER A 57 6.33 27.75 9.34
C SER A 57 6.46 27.18 7.94
N PRO A 58 7.33 26.21 7.70
CA PRO A 58 7.46 25.62 6.36
C PRO A 58 6.11 25.05 5.91
N ALA A 59 5.64 25.51 4.76
CA ALA A 59 4.40 25.05 4.14
C ALA A 59 4.43 23.51 3.94
N PRO A 60 3.29 22.82 4.10
CA PRO A 60 3.23 21.38 3.90
C PRO A 60 3.69 21.00 2.49
N ILE A 61 4.51 19.94 2.40
CA ILE A 61 5.04 19.45 1.12
C ILE A 61 3.90 18.80 0.32
N THR A 62 3.20 19.61 -0.46
CA THR A 62 2.28 19.14 -1.50
C THR A 62 3.08 18.62 -2.70
N GLY A 63 2.48 17.78 -3.56
CA GLY A 63 3.17 17.29 -4.78
C GLY A 63 3.77 18.41 -5.64
N GLY A 64 3.22 19.64 -5.60
CA GLY A 64 3.77 20.82 -6.23
C GLY A 64 5.06 21.31 -5.58
N SER A 65 5.17 21.29 -4.25
CA SER A 65 6.39 21.71 -3.54
C SER A 65 7.53 20.69 -3.71
N LEU A 66 7.23 19.38 -3.79
CA LEU A 66 8.23 18.36 -4.06
C LEU A 66 8.78 18.47 -5.50
N ALA A 67 7.92 18.69 -6.49
CA ALA A 67 8.35 18.92 -7.88
C ALA A 67 9.24 20.16 -8.00
N GLN A 68 8.93 21.24 -7.27
CA GLN A 68 9.77 22.43 -7.20
C GLN A 68 11.13 22.14 -6.55
N SER A 69 11.15 21.39 -5.45
CA SER A 69 12.38 20.96 -4.78
C SER A 69 13.25 20.10 -5.70
N ILE A 70 12.67 19.15 -6.42
CA ILE A 70 13.36 18.35 -7.44
C ILE A 70 13.99 19.27 -8.49
N ALA A 71 13.22 20.22 -9.03
CA ALA A 71 13.73 21.15 -10.06
C ALA A 71 14.85 22.06 -9.53
N GLN A 72 14.78 22.49 -8.26
CA GLN A 72 15.84 23.27 -7.62
C GLN A 72 17.11 22.44 -7.43
N THR A 73 17.00 21.23 -6.90
CA THR A 73 18.13 20.30 -6.71
C THR A 73 18.79 19.96 -8.05
N GLN A 74 18.00 19.73 -9.10
CA GLN A 74 18.52 19.53 -10.45
C GLN A 74 19.30 20.74 -10.98
N ARG A 75 18.83 21.98 -10.71
CA ARG A 75 19.57 23.20 -11.10
C ARG A 75 20.88 23.32 -10.33
N HIS A 76 20.84 23.07 -9.02
CA HIS A 76 22.04 23.09 -8.18
C HIS A 76 23.07 22.06 -8.67
N LEU A 77 22.67 20.83 -8.94
CA LEU A 77 23.59 19.77 -9.40
C LEU A 77 24.17 20.01 -10.82
N ARG A 78 23.51 20.82 -11.65
CA ARG A 78 24.14 21.28 -12.92
C ARG A 78 25.29 22.23 -12.67
N ALA A 79 25.21 23.07 -11.62
CA ALA A 79 26.25 24.00 -11.24
C ALA A 79 27.37 23.34 -10.39
N VAL A 80 26.97 22.36 -9.53
CA VAL A 80 27.85 21.67 -8.58
C VAL A 80 27.70 20.14 -8.73
N PRO A 81 28.21 19.55 -9.83
CA PRO A 81 27.98 18.12 -10.14
C PRO A 81 28.72 17.15 -9.20
N GLY A 82 29.60 17.63 -8.34
CA GLY A 82 30.34 16.88 -7.32
C GLY A 82 29.61 16.78 -5.96
N ASP A 83 28.48 17.44 -5.79
CA ASP A 83 27.72 17.45 -4.52
C ASP A 83 26.96 16.15 -4.31
N TRP A 84 27.64 15.16 -3.75
CA TRP A 84 27.06 13.83 -3.51
C TRP A 84 25.86 13.82 -2.56
N PRO A 85 25.78 14.66 -1.50
CA PRO A 85 24.59 14.73 -0.67
C PRO A 85 23.34 15.15 -1.45
N SER A 86 23.48 16.16 -2.31
CA SER A 86 22.38 16.62 -3.17
C SER A 86 21.97 15.57 -4.20
N TRP A 87 22.89 14.73 -4.70
CA TRP A 87 22.52 13.58 -5.52
C TRP A 87 21.72 12.53 -4.74
N ALA A 88 22.11 12.22 -3.49
CA ALA A 88 21.34 11.31 -2.63
C ALA A 88 19.95 11.88 -2.33
N ALA A 89 19.86 13.16 -1.98
CA ALA A 89 18.58 13.84 -1.73
C ALA A 89 17.68 13.86 -2.98
N LEU A 90 18.24 14.08 -4.18
CA LEU A 90 17.50 14.00 -5.44
C LEU A 90 16.94 12.60 -5.67
N GLY A 91 17.72 11.56 -5.40
CA GLY A 91 17.29 10.17 -5.50
C GLY A 91 16.12 9.87 -4.55
N ALA A 92 16.21 10.27 -3.28
CA ALA A 92 15.13 10.16 -2.30
C ALA A 92 13.87 10.92 -2.75
N ALA A 93 14.03 12.14 -3.28
CA ALA A 93 12.93 12.94 -3.79
C ALA A 93 12.23 12.28 -5.00
N TYR A 94 12.98 11.61 -5.88
CA TYR A 94 12.36 10.83 -6.97
C TYR A 94 11.58 9.62 -6.47
N VAL A 95 12.08 8.90 -5.47
CA VAL A 95 11.31 7.80 -4.85
C VAL A 95 10.02 8.33 -4.24
N GLN A 96 10.09 9.46 -3.53
CA GLN A 96 8.90 10.10 -2.95
C GLN A 96 7.93 10.58 -4.04
N GLN A 97 8.43 11.15 -5.14
CA GLN A 97 7.60 11.58 -6.26
C GLN A 97 6.88 10.38 -6.90
N ALA A 98 7.58 9.26 -7.12
CA ALA A 98 6.97 8.02 -7.61
C ALA A 98 5.78 7.61 -6.73
N ARG A 99 5.95 7.66 -5.40
CA ARG A 99 4.89 7.31 -4.43
C ARG A 99 3.67 8.24 -4.50
N LEU A 100 3.91 9.56 -4.51
CA LEU A 100 2.83 10.55 -4.49
C LEU A 100 2.03 10.59 -5.79
N THR A 101 2.69 10.35 -6.92
CA THR A 101 2.06 10.41 -8.25
C THR A 101 1.73 9.02 -8.80
N ALA A 102 2.18 7.98 -8.10
CA ALA A 102 2.10 6.62 -8.58
C ALA A 102 2.75 6.42 -9.98
N ASP A 103 3.80 7.16 -10.29
CA ASP A 103 4.52 7.10 -11.57
C ASP A 103 5.85 6.33 -11.42
N PRO A 104 5.95 5.04 -11.82
CA PRO A 104 7.15 4.25 -11.67
C PRO A 104 8.31 4.72 -12.55
N THR A 105 8.07 5.64 -13.51
CA THR A 105 9.15 6.20 -14.35
C THR A 105 10.14 7.06 -13.56
N TYR A 106 9.82 7.40 -12.32
CA TYR A 106 10.76 8.04 -11.40
C TYR A 106 11.77 7.07 -10.78
N TYR A 107 11.52 5.76 -10.75
CA TYR A 107 12.46 4.78 -10.18
C TYR A 107 13.81 4.72 -10.91
N PRO A 108 13.88 4.64 -12.25
CA PRO A 108 15.18 4.74 -12.94
C PRO A 108 15.90 6.07 -12.71
N LYS A 109 15.15 7.19 -12.55
CA LYS A 109 15.76 8.50 -12.22
C LYS A 109 16.36 8.49 -10.82
N ALA A 110 15.66 7.88 -9.84
CA ALA A 110 16.15 7.70 -8.47
C ALA A 110 17.43 6.85 -8.48
N GLU A 111 17.40 5.71 -9.16
CA GLU A 111 18.55 4.81 -9.30
C GLU A 111 19.79 5.53 -9.86
N GLY A 112 19.63 6.28 -10.95
CA GLY A 112 20.72 7.06 -11.54
C GLY A 112 21.30 8.11 -10.60
N ALA A 113 20.43 8.84 -9.87
CA ALA A 113 20.87 9.84 -8.89
C ALA A 113 21.61 9.22 -7.71
N LEU A 114 21.08 8.11 -7.15
CA LEU A 114 21.70 7.39 -6.04
C LEU A 114 23.03 6.73 -6.43
N ALA A 115 23.10 6.14 -7.63
CA ALA A 115 24.33 5.60 -8.17
C ALA A 115 25.40 6.71 -8.34
N ARG A 116 25.00 7.90 -8.79
CA ARG A 116 25.91 9.04 -8.89
C ARG A 116 26.43 9.49 -7.53
N SER A 117 25.57 9.56 -6.51
CA SER A 117 25.96 9.89 -5.13
C SER A 117 27.01 8.90 -4.61
N LEU A 118 26.77 7.60 -4.76
CA LEU A 118 27.69 6.56 -4.32
C LEU A 118 28.99 6.54 -5.11
N ALA A 119 28.96 6.84 -6.43
CA ALA A 119 30.18 6.95 -7.23
C ALA A 119 31.07 8.12 -6.78
N LEU A 120 30.48 9.22 -6.31
CA LEU A 120 31.22 10.37 -5.78
C LEU A 120 31.70 10.16 -4.34
N HIS A 121 30.94 9.42 -3.54
CA HIS A 121 31.25 9.14 -2.14
C HIS A 121 30.89 7.68 -1.79
N PRO A 122 31.78 6.73 -2.10
CA PRO A 122 31.47 5.30 -2.01
C PRO A 122 31.47 4.74 -0.58
N GLN A 123 32.09 5.47 0.38
CA GLN A 123 32.19 5.03 1.78
C GLN A 123 31.43 6.00 2.69
N GLY A 124 30.77 5.49 3.72
CA GLY A 124 30.09 6.34 4.72
C GLY A 124 28.80 7.02 4.20
N ASN A 125 28.29 6.67 3.03
CA ASN A 125 27.12 7.31 2.42
C ASN A 125 25.82 6.61 2.85
N SER A 126 25.48 6.72 4.14
CA SER A 126 24.27 6.11 4.70
C SER A 126 22.99 6.65 4.05
N LEU A 127 22.94 7.94 3.69
CA LEU A 127 21.79 8.57 3.06
C LEU A 127 21.46 7.94 1.70
N ALA A 128 22.45 7.71 0.86
CA ALA A 128 22.25 7.07 -0.44
C ALA A 128 21.80 5.60 -0.27
N LEU A 129 22.40 4.85 0.67
CA LEU A 129 22.03 3.47 0.96
C LEU A 129 20.60 3.36 1.51
N THR A 130 20.20 4.24 2.44
CA THR A 130 18.83 4.32 2.96
C THR A 130 17.84 4.61 1.83
N SER A 131 18.17 5.54 0.94
CA SER A 131 17.32 5.87 -0.22
C SER A 131 17.26 4.73 -1.24
N GLN A 132 18.36 3.97 -1.45
CA GLN A 132 18.35 2.75 -2.26
C GLN A 132 17.49 1.66 -1.62
N ALA A 133 17.54 1.51 -0.29
CA ALA A 133 16.67 0.57 0.41
C ALA A 133 15.18 0.93 0.21
N THR A 134 14.85 2.22 0.29
CA THR A 134 13.49 2.70 0.00
C THR A 134 13.08 2.42 -1.46
N LEU A 135 13.99 2.62 -2.41
CA LEU A 135 13.75 2.31 -3.83
C LEU A 135 13.52 0.81 -4.06
N ALA A 136 14.35 -0.03 -3.43
CA ALA A 136 14.20 -1.49 -3.50
C ALA A 136 12.85 -1.94 -2.93
N ALA A 137 12.44 -1.41 -1.75
CA ALA A 137 11.12 -1.65 -1.17
C ALA A 137 9.99 -1.19 -2.11
N GLY A 138 10.11 -0.02 -2.73
CA GLY A 138 9.15 0.48 -3.72
C GLY A 138 9.05 -0.36 -5.00
N ARG A 139 10.10 -1.14 -5.31
CA ARG A 139 10.10 -2.16 -6.39
C ARG A 139 9.70 -3.55 -5.90
N HIS A 140 9.31 -3.70 -4.64
CA HIS A 140 9.00 -4.95 -3.97
C HIS A 140 10.20 -5.94 -3.94
N ASP A 141 11.43 -5.43 -3.99
CA ASP A 141 12.65 -6.18 -3.70
C ASP A 141 12.98 -6.05 -2.20
N PHE A 142 12.23 -6.76 -1.36
CA PHE A 142 12.35 -6.66 0.10
C PHE A 142 13.64 -7.28 0.63
N THR A 143 14.18 -8.29 -0.02
CA THR A 143 15.49 -8.85 0.31
C THR A 143 16.60 -7.83 0.04
N GLY A 144 16.55 -7.15 -1.10
CA GLY A 144 17.45 -6.04 -1.43
C GLY A 144 17.30 -4.86 -0.47
N ALA A 145 16.04 -4.51 -0.13
CA ALA A 145 15.73 -3.44 0.81
C ALA A 145 16.31 -3.72 2.21
N LEU A 146 16.13 -4.94 2.73
CA LEU A 146 16.70 -5.36 4.02
C LEU A 146 18.23 -5.26 4.02
N ARG A 147 18.89 -5.82 3.02
CA ARG A 147 20.35 -5.78 2.89
C ARG A 147 20.89 -4.35 2.82
N LEU A 148 20.23 -3.47 2.08
CA LEU A 148 20.63 -2.07 1.94
C LEU A 148 20.36 -1.26 3.22
N ALA A 149 19.24 -1.53 3.91
CA ALA A 149 18.94 -0.93 5.21
C ALA A 149 19.96 -1.34 6.27
N ASP A 150 20.36 -2.61 6.32
CA ASP A 150 21.40 -3.09 7.22
C ASP A 150 22.76 -2.44 6.92
N ALA A 151 23.12 -2.29 5.65
CA ALA A 151 24.35 -1.59 5.26
C ALA A 151 24.32 -0.10 5.64
N ALA A 152 23.16 0.57 5.51
CA ALA A 152 22.98 1.96 5.95
C ALA A 152 23.10 2.10 7.47
N LEU A 153 22.47 1.18 8.23
CA LEU A 153 22.50 1.14 9.69
C LEU A 153 23.88 0.78 10.26
N ALA A 154 24.69 0.03 9.53
CA ALA A 154 26.09 -0.21 9.91
C ALA A 154 26.94 1.09 9.89
N ILE A 155 26.55 2.07 9.07
CA ILE A 155 27.20 3.40 8.98
C ILE A 155 26.56 4.36 9.99
N ASP A 156 25.21 4.39 10.04
CA ASP A 156 24.45 5.27 10.93
C ASP A 156 23.45 4.44 11.77
N PRO A 157 23.88 3.95 12.95
CA PRO A 157 23.05 3.13 13.83
C PRO A 157 21.94 3.91 14.56
N TYR A 158 21.88 5.24 14.38
CA TYR A 158 20.83 6.10 14.94
C TYR A 158 19.79 6.55 13.91
N SER A 159 19.79 5.97 12.71
CA SER A 159 18.82 6.28 11.67
C SER A 159 17.46 5.65 11.96
N ALA A 160 16.51 6.40 12.51
CA ALA A 160 15.13 5.95 12.69
C ALA A 160 14.52 5.51 11.36
N THR A 161 14.77 6.24 10.26
CA THR A 161 14.32 5.88 8.91
C THR A 161 14.90 4.53 8.45
N GLY A 162 16.18 4.27 8.71
CA GLY A 162 16.82 2.99 8.40
C GLY A 162 16.13 1.82 9.11
N TYR A 163 15.80 1.96 10.40
CA TYR A 163 15.04 0.94 11.14
C TYR A 163 13.61 0.78 10.63
N GLY A 164 12.94 1.86 10.23
CA GLY A 164 11.61 1.79 9.61
C GLY A 164 11.63 0.94 8.33
N ILE A 165 12.56 1.22 7.41
CA ILE A 165 12.69 0.44 6.16
C ILE A 165 13.08 -1.00 6.43
N LYS A 166 13.99 -1.25 7.39
CA LYS A 166 14.35 -2.59 7.85
C LYS A 166 13.13 -3.36 8.35
N GLY A 167 12.32 -2.72 9.21
CA GLY A 167 11.11 -3.32 9.75
C GLY A 167 10.07 -3.61 8.67
N ASP A 168 9.85 -2.67 7.74
CA ASP A 168 8.94 -2.86 6.61
C ASP A 168 9.36 -4.07 5.74
N ALA A 169 10.66 -4.16 5.41
CA ALA A 169 11.19 -5.29 4.64
C ALA A 169 11.03 -6.63 5.39
N LEU A 170 11.25 -6.63 6.72
CA LEU A 170 11.11 -7.83 7.55
C LEU A 170 9.64 -8.30 7.65
N VAL A 171 8.66 -7.37 7.71
CA VAL A 171 7.23 -7.72 7.66
C VAL A 171 6.93 -8.44 6.34
N GLU A 172 7.35 -7.86 5.23
CA GLU A 172 7.10 -8.43 3.90
C GLU A 172 7.80 -9.77 3.67
N LEU A 173 8.93 -10.00 4.34
CA LEU A 173 9.64 -11.29 4.34
C LEU A 173 9.08 -12.30 5.36
N GLY A 174 8.02 -11.97 6.10
CA GLY A 174 7.42 -12.83 7.12
C GLY A 174 8.24 -12.94 8.43
N GLN A 175 9.21 -12.06 8.64
CA GLN A 175 10.08 -12.05 9.83
C GLN A 175 9.54 -11.10 10.90
N TYR A 176 8.34 -11.34 11.36
CA TYR A 176 7.56 -10.43 12.23
C TYR A 176 8.21 -10.11 13.59
N PRO A 177 8.85 -11.06 14.30
CA PRO A 177 9.53 -10.74 15.57
C PRO A 177 10.68 -9.75 15.36
N GLN A 178 11.45 -9.90 14.28
CA GLN A 178 12.55 -8.99 13.94
C GLN A 178 12.01 -7.63 13.47
N ALA A 179 10.90 -7.61 12.75
CA ALA A 179 10.22 -6.37 12.36
C ALA A 179 9.79 -5.57 13.60
N GLY A 180 9.21 -6.23 14.62
CA GLY A 180 8.84 -5.61 15.88
C GLY A 180 10.03 -4.98 16.61
N GLN A 181 11.18 -5.66 16.62
CA GLN A 181 12.41 -5.10 17.19
C GLN A 181 12.89 -3.85 16.43
N ALA A 182 12.82 -3.89 15.10
CA ALA A 182 13.19 -2.74 14.25
C ALA A 182 12.26 -1.55 14.46
N PHE A 183 10.94 -1.77 14.53
CA PHE A 183 9.96 -0.71 14.78
C PHE A 183 10.06 -0.14 16.18
N SER A 184 10.31 -0.97 17.21
CA SER A 184 10.57 -0.49 18.57
C SER A 184 11.81 0.38 18.60
N LYS A 185 12.88 -0.01 17.89
CA LYS A 185 14.10 0.79 17.81
C LYS A 185 13.89 2.10 17.05
N MET A 186 13.07 2.10 16.00
CA MET A 186 12.65 3.31 15.31
C MET A 186 11.92 4.27 16.26
N ASP A 187 10.98 3.74 17.05
CA ASP A 187 10.19 4.51 18.02
C ASP A 187 11.06 5.10 19.14
N ASP A 188 11.97 4.31 19.72
CA ASP A 188 12.95 4.79 20.69
C ASP A 188 13.78 5.99 20.18
N LEU A 189 14.13 5.99 18.90
CA LEU A 189 14.95 7.03 18.28
C LEU A 189 14.13 8.26 17.87
N ARG A 190 12.94 8.05 17.36
CA ARG A 190 12.06 9.12 16.85
C ARG A 190 10.60 8.68 16.93
N PRO A 191 9.94 8.83 18.10
CA PRO A 191 8.53 8.54 18.22
C PRO A 191 7.71 9.54 17.41
N GLY A 192 6.66 9.07 16.73
CA GLY A 192 5.79 9.91 15.90
C GLY A 192 4.97 9.14 14.90
N LEU A 193 4.40 9.87 13.92
CA LEU A 193 3.54 9.31 12.88
C LEU A 193 4.12 8.03 12.26
N ASP A 194 5.38 8.08 11.87
CA ASP A 194 6.05 7.00 11.13
C ASP A 194 6.20 5.72 11.96
N SER A 195 6.59 5.83 13.25
CA SER A 195 6.77 4.68 14.12
C SER A 195 5.43 4.12 14.60
N PHE A 196 4.51 4.98 15.03
CA PHE A 196 3.19 4.55 15.52
C PHE A 196 2.36 3.88 14.44
N SER A 197 2.42 4.34 13.19
CA SER A 197 1.71 3.70 12.08
C SER A 197 2.23 2.27 11.80
N ARG A 198 3.55 2.05 11.92
CA ARG A 198 4.16 0.72 11.73
C ARG A 198 3.86 -0.22 12.89
N LEU A 199 3.92 0.27 14.12
CA LEU A 199 3.53 -0.49 15.30
C LEU A 199 2.05 -0.87 15.25
N SER A 200 1.19 0.05 14.82
CA SER A 200 -0.23 -0.22 14.59
C SER A 200 -0.43 -1.35 13.59
N TYR A 201 0.25 -1.28 12.44
CA TYR A 201 0.13 -2.32 11.42
C TYR A 201 0.61 -3.68 11.93
N LEU A 202 1.73 -3.72 12.65
CA LEU A 202 2.21 -4.96 13.25
C LEU A 202 1.21 -5.53 14.26
N ALA A 203 0.55 -4.69 15.06
CA ALA A 203 -0.50 -5.10 15.98
C ALA A 203 -1.74 -5.65 15.23
N GLU A 204 -2.14 -5.03 14.13
CA GLU A 204 -3.23 -5.51 13.25
C GLU A 204 -2.91 -6.91 12.70
N LEU A 205 -1.68 -7.15 12.20
CA LEU A 205 -1.24 -8.47 11.72
C LEU A 205 -1.37 -9.55 12.81
N HIS A 206 -1.21 -9.19 14.07
CA HIS A 206 -1.38 -10.09 15.23
C HIS A 206 -2.81 -10.11 15.79
N GLY A 207 -3.77 -9.44 15.16
CA GLY A 207 -5.16 -9.37 15.61
C GLY A 207 -5.39 -8.51 16.85
N ASP A 208 -4.39 -7.77 17.33
CA ASP A 208 -4.50 -6.85 18.46
C ASP A 208 -5.05 -5.48 18.00
N LEU A 209 -6.35 -5.47 17.67
CA LEU A 209 -7.03 -4.27 17.18
C LEU A 209 -7.04 -3.11 18.21
N PRO A 210 -7.18 -3.33 19.52
CA PRO A 210 -7.08 -2.24 20.50
C PRO A 210 -5.72 -1.52 20.47
N THR A 211 -4.62 -2.27 20.37
CA THR A 211 -3.28 -1.70 20.25
C THR A 211 -3.12 -1.00 18.89
N ALA A 212 -3.57 -1.60 17.79
CA ALA A 212 -3.53 -0.99 16.47
C ALA A 212 -4.27 0.36 16.44
N GLN A 213 -5.47 0.41 16.99
CA GLN A 213 -6.27 1.64 17.08
C GLN A 213 -5.60 2.72 17.94
N ARG A 214 -5.04 2.35 19.10
CA ARG A 214 -4.33 3.28 19.98
C ARG A 214 -3.12 3.89 19.28
N ASP A 215 -2.31 3.07 18.62
CA ASP A 215 -1.10 3.53 17.96
C ASP A 215 -1.40 4.43 16.76
N LEU A 216 -2.46 4.15 15.97
CA LEU A 216 -2.94 5.08 14.94
C LEU A 216 -3.49 6.39 15.51
N GLN A 217 -4.09 6.37 16.70
CA GLN A 217 -4.50 7.61 17.38
C GLN A 217 -3.29 8.45 17.81
N LEU A 218 -2.21 7.81 18.29
CA LEU A 218 -0.94 8.49 18.57
C LEU A 218 -0.31 9.03 17.29
N ALA A 219 -0.35 8.26 16.18
CA ALA A 219 0.07 8.74 14.87
C ALA A 219 -0.68 10.00 14.44
N LEU A 220 -2.01 10.02 14.61
CA LEU A 220 -2.84 11.19 14.31
C LEU A 220 -2.50 12.39 15.20
N GLN A 221 -2.29 12.17 16.50
CA GLN A 221 -1.95 13.25 17.45
C GLN A 221 -0.57 13.87 17.18
N THR A 222 0.34 13.09 16.61
CA THR A 222 1.71 13.52 16.29
C THR A 222 1.88 13.92 14.82
N ALA A 223 0.80 13.92 14.04
CA ALA A 223 0.82 14.27 12.62
C ALA A 223 1.27 15.73 12.42
N PRO A 224 2.40 15.98 11.72
CA PRO A 224 2.98 17.32 11.61
C PRO A 224 2.26 18.21 10.60
N SER A 225 1.41 17.66 9.74
CA SER A 225 0.69 18.39 8.70
C SER A 225 -0.74 17.88 8.49
N PRO A 226 -1.63 18.65 7.83
CA PRO A 226 -2.94 18.17 7.42
C PRO A 226 -2.89 16.90 6.53
N ALA A 227 -1.88 16.77 5.66
CA ALA A 227 -1.68 15.60 4.82
C ALA A 227 -1.35 14.35 5.67
N ASP A 228 -0.47 14.51 6.67
CA ASP A 228 -0.12 13.45 7.60
C ASP A 228 -1.32 13.05 8.49
N ALA A 229 -2.13 14.03 8.90
CA ALA A 229 -3.39 13.75 9.60
C ALA A 229 -4.39 13.01 8.69
N GLY A 230 -4.48 13.38 7.40
CA GLY A 230 -5.27 12.68 6.38
C GLY A 230 -4.87 11.21 6.24
N PHE A 231 -3.55 10.95 6.20
CA PHE A 231 -2.99 9.60 6.22
C PHE A 231 -3.42 8.80 7.45
N ALA A 232 -3.19 9.32 8.66
CA ALA A 232 -3.56 8.61 9.89
C ALA A 232 -5.08 8.36 9.99
N LEU A 233 -5.90 9.31 9.54
CA LEU A 233 -7.36 9.19 9.52
C LEU A 233 -7.84 8.15 8.50
N TYR A 234 -7.15 8.03 7.36
CA TYR A 234 -7.42 6.96 6.40
C TYR A 234 -7.22 5.59 7.04
N TYR A 235 -6.07 5.34 7.71
CA TYR A 235 -5.82 4.05 8.34
C TYR A 235 -6.71 3.76 9.55
N LEU A 236 -7.10 4.77 10.32
CA LEU A 236 -8.14 4.61 11.35
C LEU A 236 -9.50 4.23 10.72
N GLY A 237 -9.78 4.76 9.52
CA GLY A 237 -10.94 4.38 8.74
C GLY A 237 -10.86 2.95 8.22
N GLU A 238 -9.70 2.53 7.68
CA GLU A 238 -9.47 1.17 7.20
C GLU A 238 -9.56 0.13 8.33
N LEU A 239 -9.00 0.42 9.50
CA LEU A 239 -9.11 -0.46 10.67
C LEU A 239 -10.57 -0.66 11.10
N ALA A 240 -11.38 0.41 11.05
CA ALA A 240 -12.82 0.33 11.32
C ALA A 240 -13.58 -0.41 10.20
N TRP A 241 -13.26 -0.13 8.93
CA TRP A 241 -13.81 -0.83 7.78
C TRP A 241 -13.54 -2.34 7.83
N ASN A 242 -12.26 -2.72 8.05
CA ASN A 242 -11.84 -4.11 8.16
C ASN A 242 -12.55 -4.86 9.30
N SER A 243 -12.97 -4.13 10.33
CA SER A 243 -13.74 -4.66 11.47
C SER A 243 -15.25 -4.60 11.26
N GLY A 244 -15.74 -4.13 10.11
CA GLY A 244 -17.16 -4.00 9.80
C GLY A 244 -17.87 -2.79 10.44
N ASP A 245 -17.16 -1.91 11.12
CA ASP A 245 -17.72 -0.68 11.71
C ASP A 245 -17.83 0.45 10.68
N LEU A 246 -18.90 0.37 9.87
CA LEU A 246 -19.17 1.36 8.81
C LEU A 246 -19.39 2.78 9.35
N ALA A 247 -19.84 2.92 10.60
CA ALA A 247 -20.11 4.23 11.17
C ALA A 247 -18.80 4.95 11.49
N THR A 248 -17.90 4.27 12.20
CA THR A 248 -16.58 4.80 12.52
C THR A 248 -15.74 4.99 11.26
N ALA A 249 -15.76 4.04 10.30
CA ALA A 249 -15.06 4.15 9.03
C ALA A 249 -15.46 5.44 8.29
N ALA A 250 -16.77 5.66 8.08
CA ALA A 250 -17.29 6.88 7.46
C ALA A 250 -16.81 8.15 8.18
N GLN A 251 -16.91 8.16 9.51
CA GLN A 251 -16.50 9.33 10.31
C GLN A 251 -15.01 9.65 10.09
N ARG A 252 -14.15 8.64 10.05
CA ARG A 252 -12.70 8.82 9.87
C ARG A 252 -12.35 9.32 8.47
N TYR A 253 -12.95 8.73 7.42
CA TYR A 253 -12.76 9.21 6.05
C TYR A 253 -13.25 10.64 5.87
N ASP A 254 -14.43 10.99 6.38
CA ASP A 254 -14.95 12.36 6.34
C ASP A 254 -14.07 13.36 7.11
N GLN A 255 -13.51 12.95 8.25
CA GLN A 255 -12.54 13.74 8.99
C GLN A 255 -11.27 13.97 8.16
N GLY A 256 -10.73 12.90 7.54
CA GLY A 256 -9.55 12.97 6.69
C GLY A 256 -9.75 13.88 5.51
N MET A 257 -10.90 13.79 4.81
CA MET A 257 -11.22 14.65 3.67
C MET A 257 -11.38 16.12 4.05
N ARG A 258 -11.80 16.44 5.28
CA ARG A 258 -11.78 17.81 5.79
C ARG A 258 -10.39 18.31 6.11
N SER A 259 -9.50 17.41 6.57
CA SER A 259 -8.10 17.73 6.87
C SER A 259 -7.29 17.93 5.60
N ASP A 260 -7.36 16.96 4.68
CA ASP A 260 -6.69 17.01 3.37
C ASP A 260 -7.60 16.48 2.26
N PRO A 261 -8.31 17.37 1.55
CA PRO A 261 -9.15 16.95 0.40
C PRO A 261 -8.35 16.39 -0.78
N SER A 262 -7.03 16.52 -0.77
CA SER A 262 -6.16 16.04 -1.85
C SER A 262 -5.66 14.60 -1.63
N TYR A 263 -5.82 14.03 -0.43
CA TYR A 263 -5.40 12.68 -0.12
C TYR A 263 -6.41 11.66 -0.66
N LEU A 264 -6.16 11.19 -1.88
CA LEU A 264 -7.09 10.37 -2.68
C LEU A 264 -7.52 9.03 -2.06
N PRO A 265 -6.71 8.32 -1.25
CA PRO A 265 -7.18 7.10 -0.59
C PRO A 265 -8.45 7.29 0.25
N LEU A 266 -8.70 8.50 0.77
CA LEU A 266 -9.94 8.79 1.50
C LEU A 266 -11.20 8.71 0.62
N LEU A 267 -11.07 8.96 -0.70
CA LEU A 267 -12.18 8.75 -1.65
C LEU A 267 -12.51 7.27 -1.80
N GLU A 268 -11.49 6.40 -1.83
CA GLU A 268 -11.69 4.94 -1.88
C GLU A 268 -12.45 4.47 -0.65
N GLY A 269 -11.97 4.82 0.55
CA GLY A 269 -12.63 4.42 1.80
C GLY A 269 -14.08 4.91 1.87
N ARG A 270 -14.35 6.16 1.45
CA ARG A 270 -15.71 6.70 1.39
C ARG A 270 -16.58 5.95 0.39
N ALA A 271 -16.06 5.66 -0.81
CA ALA A 271 -16.80 4.94 -1.85
C ALA A 271 -17.20 3.53 -1.39
N LYS A 272 -16.31 2.82 -0.67
CA LYS A 272 -16.63 1.52 -0.05
C LYS A 272 -17.80 1.63 0.93
N VAL A 273 -17.76 2.61 1.83
CA VAL A 273 -18.83 2.82 2.81
C VAL A 273 -20.15 3.22 2.13
N GLU A 274 -20.11 4.09 1.12
CA GLU A 274 -21.29 4.48 0.34
C GLU A 274 -21.91 3.28 -0.38
N ALA A 275 -21.07 2.44 -0.99
CA ALA A 275 -21.51 1.20 -1.62
C ALA A 275 -22.16 0.24 -0.62
N ALA A 276 -21.56 0.02 0.55
CA ALA A 276 -22.09 -0.82 1.62
C ALA A 276 -23.44 -0.31 2.16
N ARG A 277 -23.64 1.02 2.15
CA ARG A 277 -24.91 1.68 2.53
C ARG A 277 -25.95 1.71 1.41
N GLY A 278 -25.64 1.17 0.23
CA GLY A 278 -26.52 1.20 -0.94
C GLY A 278 -26.62 2.56 -1.63
N GLN A 279 -25.72 3.49 -1.35
CA GLN A 279 -25.66 4.85 -1.94
C GLN A 279 -24.95 4.81 -3.30
N ARG A 280 -25.50 4.03 -4.24
CA ARG A 280 -24.87 3.67 -5.51
C ARG A 280 -24.32 4.83 -6.32
N ALA A 281 -25.10 5.92 -6.43
CA ALA A 281 -24.70 7.08 -7.24
C ALA A 281 -23.51 7.84 -6.64
N ALA A 282 -23.39 7.88 -5.32
CA ALA A 282 -22.27 8.47 -4.62
C ALA A 282 -21.01 7.61 -4.78
N ALA A 283 -21.10 6.32 -4.48
CA ALA A 283 -20.00 5.37 -4.64
C ALA A 283 -19.42 5.36 -6.07
N LEU A 284 -20.29 5.33 -7.09
CA LEU A 284 -19.86 5.38 -8.50
C LEU A 284 -19.10 6.67 -8.83
N ARG A 285 -19.54 7.84 -8.31
CA ARG A 285 -18.84 9.10 -8.54
C ARG A 285 -17.47 9.12 -7.88
N ASP A 286 -17.38 8.63 -6.65
CA ASP A 286 -16.13 8.65 -5.89
C ASP A 286 -15.12 7.67 -6.46
N PHE A 287 -15.52 6.45 -6.82
CA PHE A 287 -14.65 5.52 -7.53
C PHE A 287 -14.18 6.06 -8.89
N GLN A 288 -15.08 6.65 -9.68
CA GLN A 288 -14.71 7.24 -10.96
C GLN A 288 -13.70 8.37 -10.78
N GLN A 289 -13.97 9.30 -9.83
CA GLN A 289 -13.05 10.39 -9.51
C GLN A 289 -11.69 9.89 -9.04
N LEU A 290 -11.67 8.82 -8.25
CA LEU A 290 -10.45 8.19 -7.75
C LEU A 290 -9.61 7.63 -8.91
N VAL A 291 -10.19 6.78 -9.74
CA VAL A 291 -9.46 6.13 -10.84
C VAL A 291 -9.06 7.11 -11.94
N ASP A 292 -9.83 8.18 -12.16
CA ASP A 292 -9.47 9.25 -13.10
C ASP A 292 -8.22 10.04 -12.64
N ARG A 293 -8.00 10.13 -11.34
CA ARG A 293 -6.89 10.90 -10.73
C ARG A 293 -5.72 10.04 -10.31
N LEU A 294 -6.00 8.81 -9.89
CA LEU A 294 -5.02 7.88 -9.35
C LEU A 294 -5.42 6.44 -9.74
N PRO A 295 -5.17 6.04 -11.00
CA PRO A 295 -5.55 4.72 -11.51
C PRO A 295 -4.65 3.60 -10.99
N GLN A 296 -4.49 3.45 -9.68
CA GLN A 296 -3.75 2.32 -9.12
C GLN A 296 -4.53 1.01 -9.32
N PRO A 297 -3.87 -0.15 -9.56
CA PRO A 297 -4.56 -1.42 -9.80
C PRO A 297 -5.60 -1.74 -8.75
N GLN A 298 -5.26 -1.59 -7.48
CA GLN A 298 -6.20 -1.85 -6.40
C GLN A 298 -7.51 -1.08 -6.55
N TYR A 299 -7.43 0.23 -6.83
CA TYR A 299 -8.62 1.06 -7.01
C TYR A 299 -9.37 0.74 -8.29
N VAL A 300 -8.63 0.41 -9.35
CA VAL A 300 -9.20 0.03 -10.64
C VAL A 300 -9.90 -1.33 -10.53
N ILE A 301 -9.29 -2.31 -9.84
CA ILE A 301 -9.88 -3.62 -9.56
C ILE A 301 -11.13 -3.45 -8.71
N GLU A 302 -11.04 -2.72 -7.60
CA GLU A 302 -12.16 -2.53 -6.69
C GLU A 302 -13.34 -1.84 -7.35
N TYR A 303 -13.08 -0.81 -8.18
CA TYR A 303 -14.11 -0.18 -9.00
C TYR A 303 -14.71 -1.14 -10.02
N GLY A 304 -13.89 -1.95 -10.69
CA GLY A 304 -14.33 -3.00 -11.60
C GLY A 304 -15.24 -4.03 -10.92
N ASP A 305 -14.87 -4.45 -9.70
CA ASP A 305 -15.66 -5.38 -8.88
C ASP A 305 -16.98 -4.77 -8.44
N TYR A 306 -16.97 -3.49 -8.04
CA TYR A 306 -18.21 -2.78 -7.73
C TYR A 306 -19.12 -2.67 -8.95
N LEU A 307 -18.58 -2.34 -10.14
CA LEU A 307 -19.34 -2.32 -11.39
C LEU A 307 -19.90 -3.71 -11.75
N THR A 308 -19.12 -4.77 -11.52
CA THR A 308 -19.55 -6.16 -11.70
C THR A 308 -20.72 -6.50 -10.77
N SER A 309 -20.66 -6.10 -9.51
CA SER A 309 -21.74 -6.30 -8.53
C SER A 309 -23.06 -5.59 -8.91
N LEU A 310 -22.94 -4.51 -9.70
CA LEU A 310 -24.07 -3.76 -10.27
C LEU A 310 -24.51 -4.26 -11.65
N HIS A 311 -23.95 -5.37 -12.15
CA HIS A 311 -24.19 -5.94 -13.49
C HIS A 311 -23.78 -5.00 -14.65
N ARG A 312 -22.88 -4.06 -14.41
CA ARG A 312 -22.30 -3.15 -15.41
C ARG A 312 -21.08 -3.79 -16.10
N THR A 313 -21.28 -4.93 -16.73
CA THR A 313 -20.19 -5.80 -17.22
C THR A 313 -19.25 -5.11 -18.21
N ALA A 314 -19.76 -4.31 -19.15
CA ALA A 314 -18.92 -3.61 -20.15
C ALA A 314 -17.98 -2.59 -19.47
N ASP A 315 -18.49 -1.85 -18.48
CA ASP A 315 -17.72 -0.86 -17.75
C ASP A 315 -16.68 -1.55 -16.85
N ALA A 316 -17.05 -2.66 -16.19
CA ALA A 316 -16.12 -3.45 -15.41
C ALA A 316 -14.95 -3.99 -16.25
N GLN A 317 -15.25 -4.54 -17.43
CA GLN A 317 -14.21 -5.03 -18.36
C GLN A 317 -13.25 -3.92 -18.81
N ALA A 318 -13.74 -2.68 -18.97
CA ALA A 318 -12.88 -1.55 -19.27
C ALA A 318 -11.88 -1.25 -18.13
N GLN A 319 -12.32 -1.37 -16.87
CA GLN A 319 -11.44 -1.24 -15.72
C GLN A 319 -10.40 -2.38 -15.65
N TYR A 320 -10.83 -3.62 -15.81
CA TYR A 320 -9.91 -4.76 -15.80
C TYR A 320 -8.88 -4.72 -16.96
N ALA A 321 -9.25 -4.17 -18.12
CA ALA A 321 -8.29 -3.93 -19.21
C ALA A 321 -7.24 -2.87 -18.83
N LEU A 322 -7.61 -1.87 -18.03
CA LEU A 322 -6.66 -0.87 -17.50
C LEU A 322 -5.63 -1.53 -16.58
N VAL A 323 -6.05 -2.44 -15.68
CA VAL A 323 -5.13 -3.20 -14.80
C VAL A 323 -4.01 -3.84 -15.61
N ARG A 324 -4.32 -4.43 -16.77
CA ARG A 324 -3.32 -5.08 -17.64
C ARG A 324 -2.33 -4.11 -18.28
N THR A 325 -2.81 -2.93 -18.62
CA THR A 325 -1.93 -1.88 -19.18
C THR A 325 -0.94 -1.40 -18.11
N GLU A 326 -1.41 -1.29 -16.91
CA GLU A 326 -0.62 -0.86 -15.78
C GLU A 326 0.39 -1.92 -15.36
N GLU A 327 0.00 -3.18 -15.27
CA GLU A 327 0.91 -4.31 -15.07
C GLU A 327 2.14 -4.21 -15.98
N GLN A 328 1.92 -4.03 -17.27
CA GLN A 328 3.01 -3.93 -18.24
C GLN A 328 3.94 -2.75 -17.93
N LEU A 329 3.38 -1.59 -17.58
CA LEU A 329 4.18 -0.41 -17.25
C LEU A 329 5.06 -0.66 -16.02
N PHE A 330 4.50 -1.30 -14.95
CA PHE A 330 5.25 -1.61 -13.72
C PHE A 330 6.40 -2.55 -13.96
N ARG A 331 6.14 -3.67 -14.63
CA ARG A 331 7.14 -4.65 -14.96
C ARG A 331 8.29 -4.04 -15.77
N THR A 332 7.99 -3.11 -16.69
CA THR A 332 9.04 -2.41 -17.47
C THR A 332 9.90 -1.47 -16.65
N GLN A 333 9.43 -1.04 -15.48
CA GLN A 333 10.19 -0.20 -14.54
C GLN A 333 10.82 -1.01 -13.39
N GLY A 334 10.79 -2.34 -13.50
CA GLY A 334 11.39 -3.25 -12.54
C GLY A 334 10.61 -3.37 -11.22
N VAL A 335 9.31 -3.07 -11.23
CA VAL A 335 8.41 -3.28 -10.08
C VAL A 335 7.80 -4.67 -10.18
N ASN A 336 7.84 -5.41 -9.09
CA ASN A 336 7.11 -6.67 -8.98
C ASN A 336 5.69 -6.42 -8.48
N VAL A 337 4.71 -6.89 -9.23
CA VAL A 337 3.27 -6.76 -8.94
C VAL A 337 2.60 -8.13 -8.86
N ASP A 338 3.37 -9.20 -8.65
CA ASP A 338 2.89 -10.58 -8.76
C ASP A 338 1.85 -10.92 -7.68
N LEU A 339 1.94 -10.36 -6.47
CA LEU A 339 0.98 -10.64 -5.40
C LEU A 339 -0.42 -10.13 -5.72
N GLU A 340 -0.52 -8.87 -6.13
CA GLU A 340 -1.77 -8.19 -6.41
C GLU A 340 -2.45 -8.79 -7.65
N LEU A 341 -1.64 -9.14 -8.65
CA LEU A 341 -2.14 -9.76 -9.87
C LEU A 341 -2.55 -11.21 -9.66
N ALA A 342 -1.88 -11.96 -8.78
CA ALA A 342 -2.26 -13.32 -8.46
C ALA A 342 -3.69 -13.39 -7.90
N LEU A 343 -4.06 -12.51 -6.97
CA LEU A 343 -5.43 -12.44 -6.44
C LEU A 343 -6.42 -12.01 -7.52
N PHE A 344 -6.10 -10.94 -8.26
CA PHE A 344 -6.93 -10.47 -9.37
C PHE A 344 -7.18 -11.58 -10.40
N ASP A 345 -6.15 -12.29 -10.83
CA ASP A 345 -6.24 -13.35 -11.81
C ASP A 345 -6.99 -14.58 -11.30
N ALA A 346 -6.83 -14.92 -10.02
CA ALA A 346 -7.59 -15.98 -9.39
C ALA A 346 -9.09 -15.66 -9.39
N ASP A 347 -9.48 -14.45 -9.03
CA ASP A 347 -10.88 -14.03 -8.92
C ASP A 347 -11.57 -13.83 -10.28
N HIS A 348 -10.79 -13.49 -11.33
CA HIS A 348 -11.29 -13.14 -12.66
C HIS A 348 -11.01 -14.19 -13.74
N GLY A 349 -10.69 -15.42 -13.34
CA GLY A 349 -10.67 -16.60 -14.20
C GLY A 349 -9.35 -16.89 -14.92
N ALA A 350 -8.27 -16.12 -14.68
CA ALA A 350 -6.95 -16.41 -15.21
C ALA A 350 -6.12 -17.31 -14.25
N THR A 351 -6.75 -18.37 -13.73
CA THR A 351 -6.26 -19.18 -12.60
C THR A 351 -4.88 -19.78 -12.80
N GLY A 352 -4.51 -20.19 -14.02
CA GLY A 352 -3.17 -20.69 -14.33
C GLY A 352 -2.07 -19.63 -14.20
N ARG A 353 -2.39 -18.37 -14.56
CA ARG A 353 -1.48 -17.24 -14.36
C ARG A 353 -1.40 -16.87 -12.89
N ALA A 354 -2.52 -16.82 -12.19
CA ALA A 354 -2.58 -16.61 -10.75
C ALA A 354 -1.66 -17.57 -10.00
N LEU A 355 -1.70 -18.87 -10.33
CA LEU A 355 -0.83 -19.86 -9.69
C LEU A 355 0.66 -19.62 -10.02
N THR A 356 0.98 -19.21 -11.25
CA THR A 356 2.38 -18.91 -11.64
C THR A 356 2.93 -17.72 -10.86
N GLU A 357 2.16 -16.63 -10.77
CA GLU A 357 2.53 -15.40 -10.06
C GLU A 357 2.63 -15.64 -8.55
N ALA A 358 1.62 -16.28 -7.95
CA ALA A 358 1.65 -16.62 -6.53
C ALA A 358 2.78 -17.59 -6.17
N THR A 359 3.11 -18.55 -7.06
CA THR A 359 4.25 -19.47 -6.87
C THR A 359 5.58 -18.70 -6.90
N THR A 360 5.71 -17.76 -7.84
CA THR A 360 6.90 -16.91 -7.90
C THR A 360 7.07 -16.12 -6.62
N GLU A 361 5.97 -15.55 -6.12
CA GLU A 361 6.00 -14.68 -4.95
C GLU A 361 6.28 -15.44 -3.65
N VAL A 362 5.67 -16.60 -3.42
CA VAL A 362 5.89 -17.41 -2.21
C VAL A 362 7.33 -17.93 -2.09
N HIS A 363 8.06 -18.06 -3.22
CA HIS A 363 9.49 -18.38 -3.22
C HIS A 363 10.37 -17.17 -2.89
N ARG A 364 9.88 -15.95 -3.08
CA ARG A 364 10.60 -14.70 -2.79
C ARG A 364 10.40 -14.22 -1.36
N ARG A 365 9.20 -14.40 -0.81
CA ARG A 365 8.82 -13.97 0.54
C ARG A 365 7.66 -14.81 1.07
N GLN A 366 7.59 -14.96 2.38
CA GLN A 366 6.60 -15.82 3.04
C GLN A 366 5.79 -15.01 4.08
N SER A 367 5.29 -13.84 3.70
CA SER A 367 4.34 -13.12 4.54
C SER A 367 2.96 -13.79 4.52
N ILE A 368 2.17 -13.58 5.57
CA ILE A 368 0.81 -14.15 5.65
C ILE A 368 -0.08 -13.73 4.48
N LEU A 369 0.16 -12.56 3.88
CA LEU A 369 -0.56 -12.08 2.70
C LEU A 369 -0.20 -12.88 1.44
N VAL A 370 1.07 -13.20 1.28
CA VAL A 370 1.56 -14.04 0.16
C VAL A 370 1.07 -15.47 0.32
N GLU A 371 1.05 -16.00 1.55
CA GLU A 371 0.55 -17.33 1.81
C GLU A 371 -0.96 -17.44 1.53
N ASP A 372 -1.75 -16.40 1.84
CA ASP A 372 -3.17 -16.34 1.47
C ASP A 372 -3.39 -16.32 -0.04
N ALA A 373 -2.67 -15.46 -0.76
CA ALA A 373 -2.77 -15.38 -2.22
C ALA A 373 -2.37 -16.70 -2.90
N TYR A 374 -1.33 -17.36 -2.39
CA TYR A 374 -0.90 -18.65 -2.91
C TYR A 374 -1.92 -19.76 -2.57
N ALA A 375 -2.48 -19.76 -1.37
CA ALA A 375 -3.56 -20.68 -1.00
C ALA A 375 -4.76 -20.52 -1.93
N TRP A 376 -5.16 -19.28 -2.20
CA TRP A 376 -6.27 -19.00 -3.09
C TRP A 376 -5.99 -19.45 -4.54
N ALA A 377 -4.83 -19.15 -5.08
CA ALA A 377 -4.42 -19.60 -6.42
C ALA A 377 -4.34 -21.13 -6.54
N LEU A 378 -3.86 -21.84 -5.50
CA LEU A 378 -3.88 -23.30 -5.43
C LEU A 378 -5.32 -23.85 -5.44
N HIS A 379 -6.23 -23.25 -4.65
CA HIS A 379 -7.65 -23.64 -4.65
C HIS A 379 -8.27 -23.47 -6.03
N MET A 380 -8.08 -22.31 -6.65
CA MET A 380 -8.66 -22.00 -7.97
C MET A 380 -8.13 -22.91 -9.10
N THR A 381 -7.07 -23.67 -8.84
CA THR A 381 -6.51 -24.70 -9.76
C THR A 381 -6.75 -26.13 -9.29
N GLY A 382 -7.58 -26.34 -8.24
CA GLY A 382 -7.98 -27.67 -7.76
C GLY A 382 -7.00 -28.35 -6.85
N HIS A 383 -6.02 -27.63 -6.28
CA HIS A 383 -5.00 -28.17 -5.37
C HIS A 383 -5.37 -27.94 -3.90
N ASP A 384 -6.61 -28.26 -3.51
CA ASP A 384 -7.22 -27.89 -2.22
C ASP A 384 -6.46 -28.38 -0.99
N ASN A 385 -5.87 -29.58 -1.02
CA ASN A 385 -5.08 -30.09 0.11
C ASN A 385 -3.83 -29.25 0.35
N ALA A 386 -3.16 -28.80 -0.70
CA ALA A 386 -2.03 -27.87 -0.58
C ALA A 386 -2.48 -26.48 -0.19
N ALA A 387 -3.59 -26.00 -0.76
CA ALA A 387 -4.19 -24.71 -0.45
C ALA A 387 -4.47 -24.55 1.05
N LEU A 388 -5.04 -25.58 1.69
CA LEU A 388 -5.36 -25.52 3.11
C LEU A 388 -4.13 -25.28 3.99
N VAL A 389 -2.99 -25.89 3.66
CA VAL A 389 -1.73 -25.70 4.42
C VAL A 389 -1.32 -24.22 4.43
N TYR A 390 -1.42 -23.55 3.28
CA TYR A 390 -1.05 -22.14 3.17
C TYR A 390 -2.13 -21.21 3.74
N ALA A 391 -3.40 -21.54 3.63
CA ALA A 391 -4.50 -20.81 4.27
C ALA A 391 -4.38 -20.84 5.82
N ASP A 392 -3.95 -21.98 6.39
CA ASP A 392 -3.69 -22.09 7.83
C ASP A 392 -2.49 -21.23 8.25
N ARG A 393 -1.44 -21.16 7.42
CA ARG A 393 -0.29 -20.28 7.67
C ARG A 393 -0.68 -18.80 7.57
N ALA A 394 -1.49 -18.42 6.59
CA ALA A 394 -1.98 -17.06 6.43
C ALA A 394 -2.72 -16.55 7.68
N LEU A 395 -3.40 -17.43 8.40
CA LEU A 395 -4.12 -17.09 9.63
C LEU A 395 -3.29 -17.31 10.92
N SER A 396 -2.02 -17.76 10.81
CA SER A 396 -1.21 -18.19 11.96
C SER A 396 -0.86 -17.08 12.95
N LEU A 397 -0.80 -15.81 12.51
CA LEU A 397 -0.55 -14.67 13.38
C LEU A 397 -1.79 -14.19 14.14
N GLY A 398 -2.99 -14.65 13.75
CA GLY A 398 -4.25 -14.24 14.36
C GLY A 398 -4.87 -12.98 13.74
N MET A 399 -4.38 -12.54 12.57
CA MET A 399 -4.96 -11.41 11.85
C MET A 399 -6.46 -11.61 11.63
N ARG A 400 -7.27 -10.62 11.96
CA ARG A 400 -8.72 -10.65 11.77
C ARG A 400 -9.08 -10.13 10.36
N ASN A 401 -8.82 -10.94 9.35
CA ASN A 401 -9.05 -10.60 7.95
C ASN A 401 -10.20 -11.45 7.36
N ALA A 402 -11.30 -10.82 6.99
CA ALA A 402 -12.48 -11.50 6.48
C ALA A 402 -12.22 -12.28 5.18
N SER A 403 -11.36 -11.78 4.28
CA SER A 403 -11.01 -12.47 3.04
C SER A 403 -10.24 -13.75 3.29
N MET A 404 -9.27 -13.76 4.22
CA MET A 404 -8.51 -14.96 4.57
C MET A 404 -9.41 -16.06 5.17
N TYR A 405 -10.34 -15.70 6.05
CA TYR A 405 -11.33 -16.64 6.57
C TYR A 405 -12.28 -17.13 5.46
N TYR A 406 -12.68 -16.26 4.53
CA TYR A 406 -13.46 -16.67 3.37
C TYR A 406 -12.70 -17.67 2.50
N HIS A 407 -11.43 -17.39 2.15
CA HIS A 407 -10.62 -18.29 1.33
C HIS A 407 -10.49 -19.65 1.99
N ARG A 408 -10.10 -19.71 3.28
CA ARG A 408 -10.00 -20.99 3.99
C ARG A 408 -11.34 -21.72 4.08
N GLY A 409 -12.43 -21.02 4.38
CA GLY A 409 -13.77 -21.62 4.43
C GLY A 409 -14.22 -22.22 3.09
N VAL A 410 -13.87 -21.59 1.96
CA VAL A 410 -14.14 -22.15 0.62
C VAL A 410 -13.29 -23.39 0.35
N ILE A 411 -12.00 -23.35 0.69
CA ILE A 411 -11.06 -24.48 0.57
C ILE A 411 -11.55 -25.67 1.42
N GLU A 412 -11.96 -25.44 2.66
CA GLU A 412 -12.49 -26.47 3.53
C GLU A 412 -13.80 -27.08 3.00
N ALA A 413 -14.68 -26.25 2.43
CA ALA A 413 -15.89 -26.73 1.77
C ALA A 413 -15.57 -27.65 0.58
N ALA A 414 -14.58 -27.31 -0.23
CA ALA A 414 -14.12 -28.14 -1.34
C ALA A 414 -13.54 -29.49 -0.87
N LEU A 415 -12.91 -29.53 0.31
CA LEU A 415 -12.38 -30.73 0.95
C LEU A 415 -13.45 -31.53 1.72
N GLY A 416 -14.73 -31.12 1.71
CA GLY A 416 -15.82 -31.78 2.46
C GLY A 416 -15.76 -31.54 3.98
N ARG A 417 -14.95 -30.59 4.46
CA ARG A 417 -14.83 -30.22 5.88
C ARG A 417 -15.93 -29.23 6.28
N THR A 418 -17.18 -29.68 6.18
CA THR A 418 -18.38 -28.81 6.25
C THR A 418 -18.43 -27.96 7.52
N GLN A 419 -18.13 -28.53 8.69
CA GLN A 419 -18.22 -27.77 9.95
C GLN A 419 -17.18 -26.64 10.05
N GLN A 420 -15.95 -26.91 9.62
CA GLN A 420 -14.86 -25.90 9.58
C GLN A 420 -15.20 -24.80 8.57
N ALA A 421 -15.67 -25.19 7.38
CA ALA A 421 -16.13 -24.24 6.36
C ALA A 421 -17.23 -23.30 6.88
N ILE A 422 -18.24 -23.85 7.58
CA ILE A 422 -19.31 -23.05 8.22
C ILE A 422 -18.72 -22.07 9.24
N ALA A 423 -17.79 -22.52 10.09
CA ALA A 423 -17.19 -21.70 11.12
C ALA A 423 -16.38 -20.53 10.51
N ASP A 424 -15.60 -20.79 9.48
CA ASP A 424 -14.79 -19.78 8.81
C ASP A 424 -15.63 -18.78 8.00
N LEU A 425 -16.60 -19.25 7.24
CA LEU A 425 -17.52 -18.38 6.49
C LEU A 425 -18.35 -17.48 7.44
N HIS A 426 -18.78 -18.04 8.57
CA HIS A 426 -19.46 -17.27 9.61
C HIS A 426 -18.52 -16.22 10.20
N THR A 427 -17.27 -16.59 10.49
CA THR A 427 -16.25 -15.66 11.00
C THR A 427 -15.97 -14.54 10.02
N ALA A 428 -15.79 -14.84 8.72
CA ALA A 428 -15.58 -13.84 7.68
C ALA A 428 -16.70 -12.79 7.65
N LEU A 429 -17.96 -13.25 7.61
CA LEU A 429 -19.13 -12.37 7.57
C LEU A 429 -19.37 -11.63 8.90
N ALA A 430 -18.98 -12.21 10.03
CA ALA A 430 -19.05 -11.57 11.34
C ALA A 430 -17.97 -10.49 11.52
N ILE A 431 -16.79 -10.65 10.92
CA ILE A 431 -15.74 -9.62 10.89
C ILE A 431 -16.21 -8.43 10.05
N ASN A 432 -16.56 -8.68 8.80
CA ASN A 432 -17.06 -7.62 7.91
C ASN A 432 -17.96 -8.21 6.83
N PRO A 433 -19.28 -7.99 6.86
CA PRO A 433 -20.20 -8.51 5.83
C PRO A 433 -20.06 -7.82 4.46
N HIS A 434 -19.20 -6.80 4.37
CA HIS A 434 -18.95 -5.99 3.16
C HIS A 434 -17.48 -6.07 2.68
N PHE A 435 -16.73 -7.07 3.14
CA PHE A 435 -15.27 -7.17 2.90
C PHE A 435 -14.88 -7.23 1.41
N SER A 436 -15.79 -7.60 0.53
CA SER A 436 -15.59 -7.63 -0.92
C SER A 436 -16.94 -7.53 -1.64
N PHE A 437 -16.99 -6.78 -2.74
CA PHE A 437 -18.21 -6.67 -3.56
C PHE A 437 -18.62 -7.98 -4.22
N LEU A 438 -17.68 -8.89 -4.46
CA LEU A 438 -17.91 -10.18 -5.11
C LEU A 438 -17.87 -11.35 -4.14
N ALA A 439 -16.91 -11.38 -3.23
CA ALA A 439 -16.67 -12.51 -2.36
C ALA A 439 -17.67 -12.55 -1.17
N ALA A 440 -18.05 -11.42 -0.57
CA ALA A 440 -18.96 -11.42 0.57
C ALA A 440 -20.36 -12.00 0.23
N PRO A 441 -21.00 -11.68 -0.90
CA PRO A 441 -22.22 -12.34 -1.31
C PRO A 441 -22.03 -13.83 -1.60
N ARG A 442 -20.88 -14.25 -2.16
CA ARG A 442 -20.55 -15.67 -2.38
C ARG A 442 -20.40 -16.42 -1.06
N ALA A 443 -19.72 -15.80 -0.06
CA ALA A 443 -19.59 -16.36 1.28
C ALA A 443 -20.96 -16.61 1.94
N ALA A 444 -21.85 -15.61 1.90
CA ALA A 444 -23.20 -15.72 2.46
C ALA A 444 -24.02 -16.86 1.78
N ASN A 445 -23.97 -16.92 0.44
CA ASN A 445 -24.65 -17.97 -0.32
C ASN A 445 -24.09 -19.38 -0.03
N LEU A 446 -22.74 -19.50 0.11
CA LEU A 446 -22.12 -20.79 0.44
C LEU A 446 -22.49 -21.21 1.86
N LEU A 447 -22.39 -20.31 2.83
CA LEU A 447 -22.79 -20.57 4.22
C LEU A 447 -24.24 -21.05 4.29
N GLN A 448 -25.17 -20.38 3.59
CA GLN A 448 -26.56 -20.78 3.52
C GLN A 448 -26.73 -22.20 2.96
N ARG A 449 -26.07 -22.55 1.88
CA ARG A 449 -26.13 -23.91 1.30
C ARG A 449 -25.61 -24.96 2.28
N LEU A 450 -24.46 -24.71 2.92
CA LEU A 450 -23.86 -25.68 3.86
C LEU A 450 -24.71 -25.90 5.12
N THR A 451 -25.42 -24.88 5.59
CA THR A 451 -26.28 -24.97 6.78
C THR A 451 -27.63 -25.59 6.51
N HIS A 452 -28.15 -25.51 5.26
CA HIS A 452 -29.45 -26.05 4.89
C HIS A 452 -29.41 -27.42 4.18
N SER A 453 -28.19 -27.89 3.80
CA SER A 453 -28.06 -29.26 3.28
C SER A 453 -28.20 -30.25 4.42
N PRO A 454 -29.13 -31.27 4.30
CA PRO A 454 -29.19 -32.34 5.30
C PRO A 454 -27.81 -33.01 5.37
N MET A 455 -27.28 -33.14 6.58
CA MET A 455 -26.05 -33.91 6.80
C MET A 455 -26.26 -35.36 6.32
N PRO A 456 -25.30 -35.95 5.58
CA PRO A 456 -25.40 -37.32 5.13
C PRO A 456 -25.46 -38.33 6.26
#